data_d1d8d6767177840865c42f4b47652ddb
#
_entry.id   d1d8d6767177840865c42f4b47652ddb
#
_cell.length_a   1.000
_cell.length_b   1.000
_cell.length_c   1.000
_cell.angle_alpha   90.00
_cell.angle_beta   90.00
_cell.angle_gamma   90.00
#
_symmetry.space_group_name_H-M   'P 1'
#
loop_
_entity.id
_entity.type
_entity.pdbx_description
1 polymer ?
#
loop_
_entity_poly.entity_id
_entity_poly.type
_entity_poly.pdbx_seq_one_letter_code
_entity_poly.pdbx_strand_id
1 'polypeptide(L)'
;LEKLVNVLSTDPYVVVHEEIFSQEECQHIINVGQGVLAPAQTQGGMSDTRISDTAWLNHYTDHLILSFCERIANLVGRPLSHAEALQVARYGVGGKFEPHIDCYDTNSEGGNYFFSIAGQRICTAILYLNDTLKGGETYFPDLNLDIKPKTGNLLIFDNCYTDTINAHPLSIHGSRVLEEGEKWITTLWFTERPHY
;
A
#
# COMPACT_ATOMS: atom_id res chain seq x y z
N LEU A 1 25.66 -1.10 -6.73
CA LEU A 1 24.71 -1.01 -7.86
C LEU A 1 23.68 0.04 -7.51
N GLU A 2 23.52 1.08 -8.31
CA GLU A 2 22.40 2.02 -8.17
C GLU A 2 21.10 1.22 -8.39
N LYS A 3 20.19 1.33 -7.41
CA LYS A 3 18.88 0.69 -7.51
C LYS A 3 18.06 1.44 -8.57
N LEU A 4 17.40 0.69 -9.44
CA LEU A 4 16.63 1.28 -10.54
C LEU A 4 15.38 1.97 -9.99
N VAL A 5 15.13 3.18 -10.46
CA VAL A 5 13.97 4.00 -10.11
C VAL A 5 13.23 4.35 -11.38
N ASN A 6 11.99 3.88 -11.51
CA ASN A 6 11.14 4.10 -12.67
C ASN A 6 9.99 5.06 -12.31
N VAL A 7 10.06 6.29 -12.79
CA VAL A 7 8.95 7.26 -12.69
C VAL A 7 7.94 6.96 -13.79
N LEU A 8 6.73 6.57 -13.37
CA LEU A 8 5.64 6.16 -14.27
C LEU A 8 4.67 7.30 -14.56
N SER A 9 4.52 8.24 -13.62
CA SER A 9 3.73 9.46 -13.76
C SER A 9 4.35 10.57 -12.92
N THR A 10 4.18 11.80 -13.34
CA THR A 10 4.64 13.00 -12.61
C THR A 10 3.49 13.77 -11.96
N ASP A 11 2.24 13.48 -12.32
CA ASP A 11 1.04 14.11 -11.75
C ASP A 11 -0.19 13.18 -11.91
N PRO A 12 -0.64 12.47 -10.87
CA PRO A 12 0.04 12.30 -9.56
C PRO A 12 1.43 11.67 -9.74
N TYR A 13 2.32 11.89 -8.79
CA TYR A 13 3.61 11.22 -8.81
C TYR A 13 3.40 9.73 -8.55
N VAL A 14 3.89 8.88 -9.46
CA VAL A 14 3.85 7.42 -9.35
C VAL A 14 5.23 6.89 -9.71
N VAL A 15 5.87 6.17 -8.79
CA VAL A 15 7.23 5.67 -8.96
C VAL A 15 7.36 4.24 -8.45
N VAL A 16 8.17 3.44 -9.14
CA VAL A 16 8.60 2.11 -8.69
C VAL A 16 10.09 2.12 -8.43
N HIS A 17 10.47 1.79 -7.20
CA HIS A 17 11.84 1.48 -6.81
C HIS A 17 12.03 -0.02 -6.88
N GLU A 18 12.96 -0.48 -7.71
CA GLU A 18 13.17 -1.91 -7.93
C GLU A 18 14.15 -2.50 -6.91
N GLU A 19 13.86 -3.72 -6.46
CA GLU A 19 14.72 -4.56 -5.61
C GLU A 19 15.24 -3.84 -4.35
N ILE A 20 14.35 -3.01 -3.74
CA ILE A 20 14.70 -2.24 -2.53
C ILE A 20 14.87 -3.14 -1.31
N PHE A 21 14.08 -4.22 -1.24
CA PHE A 21 14.10 -5.20 -0.16
C PHE A 21 14.50 -6.57 -0.66
N SER A 22 15.23 -7.33 0.16
CA SER A 22 15.63 -8.69 -0.18
C SER A 22 14.47 -9.67 -0.04
N GLN A 23 14.64 -10.85 -0.63
CA GLN A 23 13.68 -11.93 -0.50
C GLN A 23 13.51 -12.36 0.97
N GLU A 24 14.58 -12.36 1.75
CA GLU A 24 14.55 -12.73 3.18
C GLU A 24 13.77 -11.70 4.00
N GLU A 25 13.95 -10.40 3.73
CA GLU A 25 13.17 -9.34 4.37
C GLU A 25 11.68 -9.46 4.03
N CYS A 26 11.35 -9.69 2.76
CA CYS A 26 9.96 -9.92 2.33
C CYS A 26 9.35 -11.16 3.00
N GLN A 27 10.10 -12.27 3.08
CA GLN A 27 9.65 -13.51 3.71
C GLN A 27 9.43 -13.34 5.21
N HIS A 28 10.27 -12.55 5.90
CA HIS A 28 10.07 -12.24 7.32
C HIS A 28 8.71 -11.58 7.56
N ILE A 29 8.35 -10.59 6.74
CA ILE A 29 7.07 -9.88 6.86
C ILE A 29 5.88 -10.82 6.59
N ILE A 30 5.99 -11.69 5.57
CA ILE A 30 4.98 -12.72 5.31
C ILE A 30 4.78 -13.60 6.53
N ASN A 31 5.86 -14.09 7.14
CA ASN A 31 5.80 -14.99 8.30
C ASN A 31 5.14 -14.32 9.52
N VAL A 32 5.46 -13.06 9.79
CA VAL A 32 4.85 -12.30 10.89
C VAL A 32 3.36 -12.03 10.59
N GLY A 33 3.04 -11.56 9.39
CA GLY A 33 1.67 -11.24 8.99
C GLY A 33 0.76 -12.47 8.94
N GLN A 34 1.25 -13.59 8.44
CA GLN A 34 0.48 -14.83 8.28
C GLN A 34 -0.15 -15.32 9.58
N GLY A 35 0.52 -15.10 10.73
CA GLY A 35 0.03 -15.54 12.04
C GLY A 35 -1.21 -14.79 12.55
N VAL A 36 -1.53 -13.63 11.95
CA VAL A 36 -2.58 -12.71 12.42
C VAL A 36 -3.51 -12.23 11.31
N LEU A 37 -3.55 -12.92 10.17
CA LEU A 37 -4.45 -12.59 9.06
C LEU A 37 -5.93 -12.74 9.46
N ALA A 38 -6.75 -11.81 8.99
CA ALA A 38 -8.21 -11.86 9.06
C ALA A 38 -8.81 -11.36 7.73
N PRO A 39 -10.04 -11.75 7.36
CA PRO A 39 -10.70 -11.22 6.17
C PRO A 39 -10.68 -9.70 6.15
N ALA A 40 -10.31 -9.13 5.00
CA ALA A 40 -10.18 -7.68 4.86
C ALA A 40 -11.54 -6.98 5.02
N GLN A 41 -11.51 -5.82 5.67
CA GLN A 41 -12.65 -4.90 5.76
C GLN A 41 -12.32 -3.61 5.02
N THR A 42 -13.31 -3.02 4.37
CA THR A 42 -13.27 -1.66 3.84
C THR A 42 -13.86 -0.69 4.87
N GLN A 43 -13.81 0.61 4.61
CA GLN A 43 -14.41 1.63 5.51
C GLN A 43 -15.92 1.40 5.78
N GLY A 44 -16.60 0.64 4.91
CA GLY A 44 -18.01 0.24 5.05
C GLY A 44 -18.23 -1.17 5.63
N GLY A 45 -17.18 -1.86 6.09
CA GLY A 45 -17.22 -3.23 6.55
C GLY A 45 -16.77 -4.26 5.50
N MET A 46 -17.24 -5.50 5.59
CA MET A 46 -16.97 -6.53 4.58
C MET A 46 -17.67 -6.20 3.26
N SER A 47 -16.93 -6.30 2.16
CA SER A 47 -17.41 -5.92 0.82
C SER A 47 -16.80 -6.82 -0.26
N ASP A 48 -17.59 -7.14 -1.29
CA ASP A 48 -17.11 -7.87 -2.48
C ASP A 48 -16.17 -7.01 -3.35
N THR A 49 -16.01 -5.73 -3.05
CA THR A 49 -15.07 -4.84 -3.74
C THR A 49 -13.61 -5.15 -3.40
N ARG A 50 -13.36 -5.78 -2.23
CA ARG A 50 -12.04 -6.24 -1.82
C ARG A 50 -12.13 -7.69 -1.35
N ILE A 51 -11.43 -8.59 -2.04
CA ILE A 51 -11.31 -10.01 -1.70
C ILE A 51 -9.85 -10.30 -1.36
N SER A 52 -9.51 -10.23 -0.08
CA SER A 52 -8.17 -10.48 0.47
C SER A 52 -8.26 -10.75 1.97
N ASP A 53 -7.18 -11.27 2.56
CA ASP A 53 -6.97 -11.28 3.99
C ASP A 53 -5.97 -10.17 4.37
N THR A 54 -6.10 -9.59 5.56
CA THR A 54 -5.21 -8.53 6.03
C THR A 54 -4.76 -8.75 7.47
N ALA A 55 -3.56 -8.26 7.77
CA ALA A 55 -3.02 -8.13 9.10
C ALA A 55 -2.50 -6.71 9.31
N TRP A 56 -2.55 -6.22 10.54
CA TRP A 56 -2.02 -4.91 10.91
C TRP A 56 -0.90 -5.10 11.91
N LEU A 57 0.29 -4.63 11.55
CA LEU A 57 1.49 -4.74 12.37
C LEU A 57 1.89 -3.37 12.89
N ASN A 58 2.17 -3.28 14.18
CA ASN A 58 2.79 -2.10 14.75
C ASN A 58 4.22 -1.96 14.20
N HIS A 59 4.70 -0.74 13.96
CA HIS A 59 6.07 -0.49 13.49
C HIS A 59 7.13 -1.09 14.41
N TYR A 60 6.84 -1.17 15.70
CA TYR A 60 7.73 -1.71 16.75
C TYR A 60 7.49 -3.20 17.06
N THR A 61 6.80 -3.95 16.17
CA THR A 61 6.58 -5.40 16.35
C THR A 61 7.89 -6.15 16.53
N ASP A 62 8.89 -5.84 15.72
CA ASP A 62 10.28 -6.25 15.89
C ASP A 62 11.23 -5.27 15.18
N HIS A 63 12.55 -5.46 15.33
CA HIS A 63 13.55 -4.56 14.77
C HIS A 63 13.62 -4.59 13.24
N LEU A 64 13.26 -5.71 12.61
CA LEU A 64 13.23 -5.84 11.15
C LEU A 64 12.04 -5.08 10.57
N ILE A 65 10.85 -5.22 11.18
CA ILE A 65 9.66 -4.44 10.80
C ILE A 65 9.92 -2.94 10.96
N LEU A 66 10.54 -2.52 12.07
CA LEU A 66 10.88 -1.12 12.30
C LEU A 66 11.83 -0.60 11.20
N SER A 67 12.96 -1.28 10.99
CA SER A 67 13.93 -0.90 9.95
C SER A 67 13.30 -0.84 8.55
N PHE A 68 12.40 -1.77 8.26
CA PHE A 68 11.63 -1.82 7.02
C PHE A 68 10.76 -0.55 6.87
N CYS A 69 9.98 -0.20 7.88
CA CYS A 69 9.10 0.97 7.85
C CYS A 69 9.90 2.29 7.76
N GLU A 70 11.03 2.39 8.49
CA GLU A 70 11.92 3.55 8.43
C GLU A 70 12.52 3.75 7.03
N ARG A 71 12.93 2.66 6.36
CA ARG A 71 13.47 2.74 4.98
C ARG A 71 12.41 3.22 3.99
N ILE A 72 11.15 2.75 4.11
CA ILE A 72 10.05 3.24 3.29
C ILE A 72 9.80 4.72 3.59
N ALA A 73 9.72 5.13 4.86
CA ALA A 73 9.52 6.51 5.27
C ALA A 73 10.58 7.45 4.69
N ASN A 74 11.86 7.02 4.69
CA ASN A 74 12.95 7.77 4.08
C ASN A 74 12.79 7.91 2.55
N LEU A 75 12.34 6.87 1.85
CA LEU A 75 12.10 6.91 0.40
C LEU A 75 10.91 7.79 0.04
N VAL A 76 9.87 7.78 0.86
CA VAL A 76 8.69 8.67 0.74
C VAL A 76 9.05 10.12 1.09
N GLY A 77 10.10 10.35 1.88
CA GLY A 77 10.49 11.67 2.36
C GLY A 77 9.60 12.22 3.47
N ARG A 78 8.95 11.33 4.27
CA ARG A 78 8.09 11.69 5.41
C ARG A 78 8.52 10.95 6.67
N PRO A 79 8.38 11.58 7.86
CA PRO A 79 8.67 10.91 9.12
C PRO A 79 7.79 9.67 9.32
N LEU A 80 8.33 8.61 9.92
CA LEU A 80 7.58 7.38 10.23
C LEU A 80 6.38 7.66 11.15
N SER A 81 6.44 8.70 12.00
CA SER A 81 5.31 9.13 12.83
C SER A 81 4.06 9.54 12.03
N HIS A 82 4.20 9.87 10.75
CA HIS A 82 3.08 10.16 9.83
C HIS A 82 2.51 8.89 9.17
N ALA A 83 3.12 7.72 9.39
CA ALA A 83 2.64 6.48 8.82
C ALA A 83 1.61 5.79 9.73
N GLU A 84 0.56 5.25 9.11
CA GLU A 84 -0.35 4.31 9.77
C GLU A 84 0.39 3.00 10.11
N ALA A 85 -0.22 2.13 10.92
CA ALA A 85 0.30 0.77 11.12
C ALA A 85 0.51 0.06 9.77
N LEU A 86 1.53 -0.78 9.69
CA LEU A 86 1.85 -1.52 8.47
C LEU A 86 0.75 -2.54 8.18
N GLN A 87 0.05 -2.40 7.07
CA GLN A 87 -0.89 -3.42 6.62
C GLN A 87 -0.14 -4.47 5.80
N VAL A 88 -0.31 -5.74 6.15
CA VAL A 88 0.06 -6.89 5.30
C VAL A 88 -1.22 -7.41 4.66
N ALA A 89 -1.23 -7.64 3.35
CA ALA A 89 -2.37 -8.20 2.66
C ALA A 89 -1.98 -9.42 1.83
N ARG A 90 -2.83 -10.46 1.91
CA ARG A 90 -2.73 -11.68 1.12
C ARG A 90 -3.95 -11.80 0.21
N TYR A 91 -3.69 -12.04 -1.06
CA TYR A 91 -4.70 -12.40 -2.07
C TYR A 91 -4.48 -13.85 -2.49
N GLY A 92 -5.52 -14.67 -2.39
CA GLY A 92 -5.59 -15.97 -3.03
C GLY A 92 -6.15 -15.87 -4.45
N VAL A 93 -6.25 -16.99 -5.17
CA VAL A 93 -6.88 -17.04 -6.49
C VAL A 93 -8.32 -16.50 -6.43
N GLY A 94 -8.67 -15.60 -7.36
CA GLY A 94 -9.91 -14.84 -7.36
C GLY A 94 -9.86 -13.57 -6.51
N GLY A 95 -8.80 -13.38 -5.71
CA GLY A 95 -8.59 -12.16 -4.91
C GLY A 95 -8.39 -10.94 -5.79
N LYS A 96 -8.95 -9.83 -5.36
CA LYS A 96 -8.94 -8.55 -6.09
C LYS A 96 -9.18 -7.37 -5.17
N PHE A 97 -8.98 -6.17 -5.69
CA PHE A 97 -9.48 -4.94 -5.10
C PHE A 97 -9.96 -4.01 -6.23
N GLU A 98 -11.25 -3.68 -6.23
CA GLU A 98 -11.83 -2.79 -7.22
C GLU A 98 -11.20 -1.40 -7.17
N PRO A 99 -11.27 -0.60 -8.26
CA PRO A 99 -10.74 0.75 -8.27
C PRO A 99 -11.27 1.62 -7.14
N HIS A 100 -10.37 2.24 -6.42
CA HIS A 100 -10.66 3.10 -5.27
C HIS A 100 -9.60 4.19 -5.13
N ILE A 101 -9.90 5.18 -4.32
CA ILE A 101 -8.96 6.21 -3.86
C ILE A 101 -8.65 5.94 -2.39
N ASP A 102 -7.37 6.06 -2.01
CA ASP A 102 -6.94 5.81 -0.63
C ASP A 102 -7.30 6.94 0.34
N CYS A 103 -7.59 8.13 -0.17
CA CYS A 103 -8.04 9.25 0.64
C CYS A 103 -9.31 8.90 1.43
N TYR A 104 -9.37 9.38 2.68
CA TYR A 104 -10.59 9.26 3.49
C TYR A 104 -11.72 10.09 2.90
N ASP A 105 -12.90 9.48 2.77
CA ASP A 105 -14.16 10.19 2.49
C ASP A 105 -14.68 10.85 3.76
N THR A 106 -14.41 12.13 3.91
CA THR A 106 -14.85 12.91 5.09
C THR A 106 -16.36 13.11 5.19
N ASN A 107 -17.13 12.74 4.14
CA ASN A 107 -18.58 12.74 4.21
C ASN A 107 -19.14 11.46 4.87
N SER A 108 -18.33 10.41 4.95
CA SER A 108 -18.68 9.20 5.70
C SER A 108 -18.25 9.31 7.16
N GLU A 109 -19.02 8.68 8.07
CA GLU A 109 -18.70 8.67 9.51
C GLU A 109 -17.32 8.04 9.77
N GLY A 110 -17.03 6.88 9.14
CA GLY A 110 -15.76 6.19 9.28
C GLY A 110 -14.60 6.99 8.71
N GLY A 111 -14.73 7.55 7.49
CA GLY A 111 -13.71 8.38 6.88
C GLY A 111 -13.42 9.64 7.67
N ASN A 112 -14.46 10.31 8.17
CA ASN A 112 -14.31 11.49 9.03
C ASN A 112 -13.64 11.16 10.37
N TYR A 113 -13.93 10.00 10.96
CA TYR A 113 -13.25 9.53 12.17
C TYR A 113 -11.75 9.38 11.94
N PHE A 114 -11.32 8.63 10.92
CA PHE A 114 -9.91 8.44 10.63
C PHE A 114 -9.20 9.73 10.24
N PHE A 115 -9.85 10.58 9.44
CA PHE A 115 -9.33 11.91 9.11
C PHE A 115 -9.09 12.77 10.36
N SER A 116 -9.93 12.68 11.38
CA SER A 116 -9.79 13.46 12.63
C SER A 116 -8.52 13.11 13.40
N ILE A 117 -7.99 11.89 13.24
CA ILE A 117 -6.80 11.41 13.96
C ILE A 117 -5.54 12.11 13.44
N ALA A 118 -5.25 11.98 12.15
CA ALA A 118 -3.99 12.44 11.56
C ALA A 118 -4.14 13.16 10.21
N GLY A 119 -5.34 13.60 9.85
CA GLY A 119 -5.63 14.26 8.57
C GLY A 119 -5.74 13.27 7.42
N GLN A 120 -5.57 13.75 6.19
CA GLN A 120 -5.74 12.97 4.97
C GLN A 120 -4.54 12.06 4.71
N ARG A 121 -4.77 10.91 4.06
CA ARG A 121 -3.73 10.07 3.47
C ARG A 121 -3.16 10.77 2.24
N ILE A 122 -1.93 11.27 2.35
CA ILE A 122 -1.26 12.06 1.31
C ILE A 122 -0.56 11.16 0.29
N CYS A 123 0.04 10.06 0.76
CA CYS A 123 0.87 9.18 -0.05
C CYS A 123 0.69 7.74 0.38
N THR A 124 0.78 6.83 -0.58
CA THR A 124 0.72 5.37 -0.37
C THR A 124 2.02 4.74 -0.86
N ALA A 125 2.54 3.82 -0.06
CA ALA A 125 3.68 2.98 -0.40
C ALA A 125 3.24 1.49 -0.35
N ILE A 126 3.32 0.79 -1.50
CA ILE A 126 3.00 -0.64 -1.61
C ILE A 126 4.29 -1.40 -1.93
N LEU A 127 4.70 -2.29 -1.05
CA LEU A 127 5.76 -3.23 -1.34
C LEU A 127 5.20 -4.58 -1.76
N TYR A 128 5.70 -5.13 -2.84
CA TYR A 128 5.40 -6.50 -3.27
C TYR A 128 6.35 -7.47 -2.56
N LEU A 129 5.76 -8.39 -1.77
CA LEU A 129 6.52 -9.35 -0.96
C LEU A 129 6.86 -10.63 -1.72
N ASN A 130 6.16 -10.89 -2.83
CA ASN A 130 6.43 -12.02 -3.71
C ASN A 130 6.04 -11.69 -5.16
N ASP A 131 6.58 -12.47 -6.08
CA ASP A 131 6.16 -12.46 -7.48
C ASP A 131 4.79 -13.12 -7.62
N THR A 132 3.98 -12.66 -8.58
CA THR A 132 2.75 -13.36 -8.98
C THR A 132 2.95 -14.13 -10.28
N LEU A 133 2.35 -15.31 -10.38
CA LEU A 133 2.41 -16.13 -11.59
C LEU A 133 1.54 -15.53 -12.69
N LYS A 134 0.26 -15.23 -12.36
CA LYS A 134 -0.70 -14.66 -13.30
C LYS A 134 -1.73 -13.79 -12.60
N GLY A 135 -1.92 -12.56 -13.11
CA GLY A 135 -2.82 -11.58 -12.53
C GLY A 135 -2.25 -10.89 -11.29
N GLY A 136 -3.10 -10.15 -10.58
CA GLY A 136 -2.75 -9.45 -9.35
C GLY A 136 -1.98 -8.15 -9.55
N GLU A 137 -1.87 -7.62 -10.77
CA GLU A 137 -1.25 -6.32 -11.04
C GLU A 137 -1.96 -5.22 -10.24
N THR A 138 -1.17 -4.28 -9.71
CA THR A 138 -1.71 -2.99 -9.26
C THR A 138 -1.91 -2.12 -10.49
N TYR A 139 -3.13 -1.61 -10.69
CA TYR A 139 -3.43 -0.84 -11.90
C TYR A 139 -4.04 0.51 -11.56
N PHE A 140 -3.73 1.50 -12.41
CA PHE A 140 -4.29 2.84 -12.39
C PHE A 140 -5.05 3.03 -13.71
N PRO A 141 -6.39 2.90 -13.70
CA PRO A 141 -7.17 2.88 -14.93
C PRO A 141 -7.03 4.16 -15.74
N ASP A 142 -7.03 5.32 -15.07
CA ASP A 142 -7.01 6.63 -15.73
C ASP A 142 -5.60 7.07 -16.16
N LEU A 143 -4.55 6.38 -15.70
CA LEU A 143 -3.16 6.55 -16.15
C LEU A 143 -2.74 5.48 -17.16
N ASN A 144 -3.60 4.48 -17.41
CA ASN A 144 -3.29 3.31 -18.24
C ASN A 144 -1.99 2.60 -17.79
N LEU A 145 -1.83 2.43 -16.47
CA LEU A 145 -0.68 1.76 -15.87
C LEU A 145 -1.11 0.41 -15.27
N ASP A 146 -0.30 -0.61 -15.53
CA ASP A 146 -0.36 -1.93 -14.89
C ASP A 146 1.03 -2.27 -14.33
N ILE A 147 1.12 -2.44 -13.00
CA ILE A 147 2.37 -2.71 -12.30
C ILE A 147 2.33 -4.17 -11.81
N LYS A 148 3.16 -5.00 -12.43
CA LYS A 148 3.28 -6.41 -12.07
C LYS A 148 3.98 -6.55 -10.72
N PRO A 149 3.41 -7.34 -9.77
CA PRO A 149 4.10 -7.66 -8.52
C PRO A 149 5.44 -8.36 -8.78
N LYS A 150 6.50 -7.81 -8.18
CA LYS A 150 7.84 -8.38 -8.19
C LYS A 150 8.45 -8.21 -6.80
N THR A 151 9.00 -9.29 -6.27
CA THR A 151 9.57 -9.35 -4.92
C THR A 151 10.56 -8.20 -4.68
N GLY A 152 10.37 -7.47 -3.60
CA GLY A 152 11.24 -6.36 -3.20
C GLY A 152 11.03 -5.05 -3.94
N ASN A 153 10.12 -4.99 -4.92
CA ASN A 153 9.77 -3.75 -5.61
C ASN A 153 8.78 -2.92 -4.77
N LEU A 154 9.08 -1.63 -4.62
CA LEU A 154 8.28 -0.67 -3.88
C LEU A 154 7.62 0.32 -4.83
N LEU A 155 6.30 0.31 -4.88
CA LEU A 155 5.47 1.31 -5.56
C LEU A 155 5.13 2.42 -4.57
N ILE A 156 5.40 3.68 -4.93
CA ILE A 156 5.00 4.87 -4.17
C ILE A 156 4.16 5.75 -5.08
N PHE A 157 3.05 6.28 -4.57
CA PHE A 157 2.23 7.24 -5.32
C PHE A 157 1.53 8.25 -4.42
N ASP A 158 1.31 9.45 -4.97
CA ASP A 158 0.57 10.50 -4.32
C ASP A 158 -0.93 10.23 -4.37
N ASN A 159 -1.63 10.42 -3.25
CA ASN A 159 -3.08 10.33 -3.15
C ASN A 159 -3.76 11.68 -3.38
N CYS A 160 -3.04 12.77 -3.10
CA CYS A 160 -3.54 14.13 -3.17
C CYS A 160 -2.74 14.95 -4.20
N TYR A 161 -3.31 16.06 -4.65
CA TYR A 161 -2.54 17.07 -5.35
C TYR A 161 -1.41 17.59 -4.47
N THR A 162 -0.26 17.93 -5.09
CA THR A 162 0.93 18.44 -4.38
C THR A 162 0.57 19.56 -3.41
N ASP A 163 1.10 19.47 -2.20
CA ASP A 163 0.91 20.46 -1.13
C ASP A 163 -0.56 20.71 -0.71
N THR A 164 -1.45 19.76 -0.98
CA THR A 164 -2.86 19.83 -0.58
C THR A 164 -3.32 18.55 0.11
N ILE A 165 -4.54 18.59 0.66
CA ILE A 165 -5.28 17.43 1.17
C ILE A 165 -6.40 16.98 0.23
N ASN A 166 -6.48 17.60 -0.95
CA ASN A 166 -7.50 17.29 -1.95
C ASN A 166 -7.08 16.05 -2.74
N ALA A 167 -7.93 15.04 -2.74
CA ALA A 167 -7.70 13.81 -3.47
C ALA A 167 -7.40 14.07 -4.97
N HIS A 168 -6.35 13.46 -5.48
CA HIS A 168 -6.03 13.51 -6.90
C HIS A 168 -6.89 12.48 -7.65
N PRO A 169 -7.74 12.85 -8.61
CA PRO A 169 -8.66 11.93 -9.26
C PRO A 169 -7.93 10.80 -10.01
N LEU A 170 -6.75 11.06 -10.56
CA LEU A 170 -5.96 10.05 -11.26
C LEU A 170 -5.18 9.11 -10.30
N SER A 171 -5.29 9.30 -8.97
CA SER A 171 -4.75 8.35 -7.98
C SER A 171 -5.64 7.11 -7.79
N ILE A 172 -6.80 7.06 -8.47
CA ILE A 172 -7.66 5.88 -8.47
C ILE A 172 -6.86 4.66 -8.95
N HIS A 173 -6.89 3.60 -8.17
CA HIS A 173 -6.13 2.38 -8.42
C HIS A 173 -6.85 1.16 -7.88
N GLY A 174 -6.44 -0.02 -8.31
CA GLY A 174 -6.98 -1.29 -7.83
C GLY A 174 -5.97 -2.42 -7.93
N SER A 175 -6.40 -3.62 -7.57
CA SER A 175 -5.66 -4.86 -7.80
C SER A 175 -6.47 -5.75 -8.72
N ARG A 176 -5.92 -6.11 -9.86
CA ARG A 176 -6.55 -7.05 -10.79
C ARG A 176 -6.75 -8.40 -10.12
N VAL A 177 -7.71 -9.16 -10.63
CA VAL A 177 -7.96 -10.52 -10.15
C VAL A 177 -6.68 -11.33 -10.23
N LEU A 178 -6.33 -11.99 -9.13
CA LEU A 178 -5.25 -12.97 -9.10
C LEU A 178 -5.76 -14.27 -9.71
N GLU A 179 -5.16 -14.71 -10.81
CA GLU A 179 -5.58 -15.89 -11.55
C GLU A 179 -4.83 -17.15 -11.11
N GLU A 180 -3.57 -17.00 -10.62
CA GLU A 180 -2.75 -18.14 -10.24
C GLU A 180 -1.77 -17.78 -9.10
N GLY A 181 -1.64 -18.68 -8.12
CA GLY A 181 -0.73 -18.55 -6.98
C GLY A 181 -1.28 -17.70 -5.84
N GLU A 182 -0.41 -16.97 -5.17
CA GLU A 182 -0.72 -16.03 -4.09
C GLU A 182 -0.05 -14.70 -4.37
N LYS A 183 -0.66 -13.60 -3.91
CA LYS A 183 -0.05 -12.28 -3.89
C LYS A 183 0.03 -11.79 -2.46
N TRP A 184 1.22 -11.41 -2.04
CA TRP A 184 1.47 -10.79 -0.76
C TRP A 184 2.04 -9.39 -0.95
N ILE A 185 1.46 -8.42 -0.26
CA ILE A 185 1.93 -7.03 -0.26
C ILE A 185 1.94 -6.47 1.15
N THR A 186 2.71 -5.39 1.37
CA THR A 186 2.46 -4.47 2.46
C THR A 186 1.99 -3.13 1.92
N THR A 187 1.19 -2.43 2.70
CA THR A 187 0.83 -1.04 2.44
C THR A 187 1.14 -0.20 3.65
N LEU A 188 1.82 0.92 3.41
CA LEU A 188 2.09 1.94 4.42
C LEU A 188 1.53 3.27 3.89
N TRP A 189 0.49 3.78 4.56
CA TRP A 189 -0.11 5.06 4.24
C TRP A 189 0.51 6.16 5.07
N PHE A 190 0.85 7.28 4.43
CA PHE A 190 1.39 8.45 5.09
C PHE A 190 0.34 9.55 5.13
N THR A 191 0.08 10.08 6.32
CA THR A 191 -0.94 11.07 6.58
C THR A 191 -0.36 12.49 6.66
N GLU A 192 -1.25 13.47 6.58
CA GLU A 192 -0.92 14.90 6.67
C GLU A 192 -0.22 15.26 7.98
N ARG A 193 -0.72 14.71 9.10
CA ARG A 193 -0.23 14.96 10.45
C ARG A 193 0.30 13.68 11.09
N PRO A 194 1.14 13.78 12.13
CA PRO A 194 1.64 12.60 12.82
C PRO A 194 0.53 11.88 13.61
N HIS A 195 0.69 10.57 13.77
CA HIS A 195 -0.14 9.72 14.64
C HIS A 195 0.33 9.74 16.10
N TYR A 196 1.61 10.06 16.32
CA TYR A 196 2.26 10.09 17.65
C TYR A 196 3.45 11.07 17.68
#